data_611e20194866dfde399718818d036927
#
_entry.id   611e20194866dfde399718818d036927
#
_cell.length_a   1.000
_cell.length_b   1.000
_cell.length_c   1.000
_cell.angle_alpha   90.00
_cell.angle_beta   90.00
_cell.angle_gamma   90.00
#
_symmetry.space_group_name_H-M   'P 1'
#
loop_
_entity.id
_entity.type
_entity.pdbx_description
1 polymer ?
#
loop_
_entity_poly.entity_id
_entity_poly.type
_entity_poly.pdbx_seq_one_letter_code
_entity_poly.pdbx_strand_id
1 'polypeptide(L)' 'MNSFLRTLIKPDWDDNPKRSEILHAANLLQIGEFQLIQLAYKVWYNKDLPEDKINEIFSEYMVTGIIPIWVTLYAQDILK' A
#
# COMPACT_ATOMS: atom_id res chain seq x y z
N MET A 1 -16.18 -16.13 20.40
CA MET A 1 -16.35 -14.75 20.86
C MET A 1 -15.31 -13.80 20.28
N ASN A 2 -14.07 -14.10 20.52
CA ASN A 2 -13.01 -13.22 20.03
C ASN A 2 -12.97 -13.06 18.50
N SER A 3 -13.26 -14.13 17.77
CA SER A 3 -13.24 -14.01 16.33
C SER A 3 -14.41 -13.18 15.80
N PHE A 4 -15.53 -13.21 16.52
CA PHE A 4 -16.66 -12.37 16.16
C PHE A 4 -16.31 -10.89 16.36
N LEU A 5 -15.76 -10.55 17.51
CA LEU A 5 -15.33 -9.18 17.80
C LEU A 5 -14.25 -8.73 16.84
N ARG A 6 -13.36 -9.63 16.51
CA ARG A 6 -12.30 -9.34 15.56
C ARG A 6 -12.87 -9.01 14.20
N THR A 7 -13.88 -9.74 13.75
CA THR A 7 -14.51 -9.48 12.47
C THR A 7 -15.16 -8.10 12.45
N LEU A 8 -15.73 -7.69 13.57
CA LEU A 8 -16.36 -6.38 13.67
C LEU A 8 -15.35 -5.24 13.75
N ILE A 9 -14.26 -5.47 14.46
CA ILE A 9 -13.25 -4.45 14.70
C ILE A 9 -12.25 -4.34 13.56
N LYS A 10 -11.93 -5.48 12.96
CA LYS A 10 -10.97 -5.55 11.88
C LYS A 10 -11.67 -5.83 10.57
N PRO A 11 -11.87 -4.81 9.76
CA PRO A 11 -12.46 -5.01 8.43
C PRO A 11 -11.57 -5.90 7.58
N ASP A 12 -12.16 -6.49 6.55
CA ASP A 12 -11.47 -7.42 5.66
C ASP A 12 -10.17 -6.87 5.08
N TRP A 13 -10.10 -5.57 4.85
CA TRP A 13 -8.91 -4.99 4.26
C TRP A 13 -7.69 -5.06 5.18
N ASP A 14 -7.89 -5.21 6.50
CA ASP A 14 -6.79 -5.40 7.45
C ASP A 14 -6.09 -6.74 7.21
N ASP A 15 -6.82 -7.71 6.70
CA ASP A 15 -6.27 -9.03 6.41
C ASP A 15 -5.85 -9.16 4.95
N ASN A 16 -5.89 -8.07 4.20
CA ASN A 16 -5.52 -8.07 2.80
C ASN A 16 -4.02 -8.31 2.66
N PRO A 17 -3.61 -9.41 2.00
CA PRO A 17 -2.18 -9.71 1.85
C PRO A 17 -1.41 -8.62 1.12
N LYS A 18 -2.04 -7.95 0.18
CA LYS A 18 -1.38 -6.86 -0.55
C LYS A 18 -1.06 -5.69 0.36
N ARG A 19 -1.97 -5.36 1.26
CA ARG A 19 -1.72 -4.29 2.21
C ARG A 19 -0.60 -4.67 3.17
N SER A 20 -0.57 -5.92 3.62
CA SER A 20 0.50 -6.40 4.48
C SER A 20 1.85 -6.32 3.80
N GLU A 21 1.91 -6.67 2.53
CA GLU A 21 3.14 -6.57 1.76
C GLU A 21 3.63 -5.14 1.67
N ILE A 22 2.72 -4.21 1.44
CA ILE A 22 3.07 -2.80 1.32
C ILE A 22 3.58 -2.24 2.64
N LEU A 23 2.90 -2.57 3.74
CA LEU A 23 3.37 -2.15 5.06
C LEU A 23 4.74 -2.72 5.37
N HIS A 24 4.95 -3.99 5.06
CA HIS A 24 6.22 -4.64 5.32
C HIS A 24 7.35 -4.02 4.49
N ALA A 25 7.08 -3.78 3.21
CA ALA A 25 8.07 -3.15 2.33
C ALA A 25 8.41 -1.74 2.81
N ALA A 26 7.40 -0.97 3.19
CA ALA A 26 7.63 0.38 3.71
C ALA A 26 8.46 0.34 4.98
N ASN A 27 8.17 -0.60 5.87
CA ASN A 27 8.95 -0.76 7.09
C ASN A 27 10.40 -1.11 6.82
N LEU A 28 10.64 -1.98 5.86
CA LEU A 28 12.01 -2.34 5.49
C LEU A 28 12.79 -1.15 4.96
N LEU A 29 12.12 -0.27 4.24
CA LEU A 29 12.75 0.94 3.70
C LEU A 29 12.74 2.09 4.72
N GLN A 30 12.07 1.90 5.85
CA GLN A 30 11.93 2.92 6.89
C GLN A 30 11.24 4.19 6.36
N ILE A 31 10.18 3.98 5.57
CA ILE A 31 9.40 5.07 5.00
C ILE A 31 7.92 4.80 5.23
N GLY A 32 7.08 5.80 4.94
CA GLY A 32 5.64 5.62 5.01
C GLY A 32 5.08 5.01 3.73
N GLU A 33 3.85 4.54 3.81
CA GLU A 33 3.18 3.98 2.65
C GLU A 33 3.02 5.00 1.53
N PHE A 34 2.78 6.24 1.88
CA PHE A 34 2.67 7.33 0.91
C PHE A 34 3.95 7.45 0.08
N GLN A 35 5.08 7.44 0.76
CA GLN A 35 6.38 7.52 0.09
C GLN A 35 6.68 6.28 -0.74
N LEU A 36 6.23 5.12 -0.27
CA LEU A 36 6.42 3.89 -1.02
C LEU A 36 5.71 3.96 -2.37
N ILE A 37 4.49 4.49 -2.38
CA ILE A 37 3.73 4.65 -3.62
C ILE A 37 4.44 5.60 -4.56
N GLN A 38 4.99 6.70 -4.03
CA GLN A 38 5.75 7.63 -4.85
C GLN A 38 6.98 6.99 -5.49
N LEU A 39 7.71 6.21 -4.70
CA LEU A 39 8.89 5.51 -5.20
C LEU A 39 8.53 4.47 -6.25
N ALA A 40 7.46 3.73 -6.02
CA ALA A 40 7.00 2.73 -6.98
C ALA A 40 6.68 3.37 -8.33
N TYR A 41 6.02 4.50 -8.30
CA TYR A 41 5.69 5.22 -9.53
C TYR A 41 6.97 5.66 -10.26
N LYS A 42 7.91 6.19 -9.51
CA LYS A 42 9.16 6.65 -10.10
C LYS A 42 9.93 5.51 -10.77
N VAL A 43 9.94 4.35 -10.13
CA VAL A 43 10.62 3.18 -10.70
C VAL A 43 9.94 2.70 -11.98
N TRP A 44 8.59 2.68 -11.98
CA TRP A 44 7.84 2.16 -13.11
C TRP A 44 7.77 3.12 -14.30
N TYR A 45 7.63 4.40 -14.03
CA TYR A 45 7.40 5.39 -15.08
C TYR A 45 8.59 6.31 -15.30
N ASN A 46 9.62 6.18 -14.48
CA ASN A 46 10.85 6.96 -14.58
C ASN A 46 10.60 8.47 -14.53
N LYS A 47 9.61 8.86 -13.74
CA LYS A 47 9.31 10.27 -13.51
C LYS A 47 8.54 10.41 -12.20
N ASP A 48 8.51 11.62 -11.67
CA ASP A 48 7.84 11.88 -10.42
C ASP A 48 6.33 11.87 -10.58
N LEU A 49 5.65 11.33 -9.60
CA LEU A 49 4.18 11.34 -9.58
C LEU A 49 3.71 12.70 -9.07
N PRO A 50 2.85 13.41 -9.83
CA PRO A 50 2.31 14.68 -9.37
C PRO A 50 1.59 14.53 -8.03
N GLU A 51 1.70 15.56 -7.19
CA GLU A 51 1.17 15.49 -5.83
C GLU A 51 -0.33 15.24 -5.77
N ASP A 52 -1.10 15.87 -6.65
CA ASP A 52 -2.54 15.66 -6.69
C ASP A 52 -2.89 14.22 -7.06
N LYS A 53 -2.10 13.61 -7.94
CA LYS A 53 -2.32 12.22 -8.34
C LYS A 53 -1.97 11.25 -7.22
N ILE A 54 -0.86 11.49 -6.52
CA ILE A 54 -0.51 10.61 -5.42
C ILE A 54 -1.54 10.68 -4.31
N ASN A 55 -2.09 11.86 -4.05
CA ASN A 55 -3.15 12.00 -3.05
C ASN A 55 -4.39 11.21 -3.41
N GLU A 56 -4.78 11.21 -4.69
CA GLU A 56 -5.90 10.39 -5.15
C GLU A 56 -5.65 8.90 -4.94
N ILE A 57 -4.49 8.45 -5.36
CA ILE A 57 -4.13 7.03 -5.24
C ILE A 57 -4.08 6.60 -3.79
N PHE A 58 -3.45 7.42 -2.95
CA PHE A 58 -3.33 7.10 -1.54
C PHE A 58 -4.67 7.11 -0.83
N SER A 59 -5.54 8.07 -1.15
CA SER A 59 -6.88 8.12 -0.57
C SER A 59 -7.69 6.89 -0.94
N GLU A 60 -7.64 6.49 -2.20
CA GLU A 60 -8.35 5.30 -2.63
C GLU A 60 -7.81 4.05 -1.93
N TYR A 61 -6.50 3.95 -1.81
CA TYR A 61 -5.88 2.85 -1.11
C TYR A 61 -6.34 2.80 0.35
N MET A 62 -6.37 3.93 1.04
CA MET A 62 -6.74 3.97 2.45
C MET A 62 -8.22 3.68 2.67
N VAL A 63 -9.06 4.07 1.75
CA VAL A 63 -10.51 3.91 1.89
C VAL A 63 -10.98 2.53 1.42
N THR A 64 -10.50 2.09 0.28
CA THR A 64 -11.02 0.88 -0.37
C THR A 64 -10.05 -0.30 -0.36
N GLY A 65 -8.78 -0.05 -0.08
CA GLY A 65 -7.76 -1.10 -0.18
C GLY A 65 -7.33 -1.39 -1.61
N ILE A 66 -7.86 -0.67 -2.58
CA ILE A 66 -7.49 -0.86 -3.98
C ILE A 66 -6.14 -0.22 -4.23
N ILE A 67 -5.27 -0.95 -4.90
CA ILE A 67 -3.91 -0.52 -5.08
C ILE A 67 -3.47 -0.80 -6.52
N PRO A 68 -2.77 0.14 -7.16
CA PRO A 68 -2.26 -0.12 -8.50
C PRO A 68 -1.29 -1.29 -8.51
N ILE A 69 -1.33 -2.05 -9.61
CA ILE A 69 -0.49 -3.24 -9.72
C ILE A 69 1.01 -2.91 -9.60
N TRP A 70 1.42 -1.75 -10.10
CA TRP A 70 2.84 -1.38 -10.03
C TRP A 70 3.32 -1.14 -8.60
N VAL A 71 2.42 -0.73 -7.69
CA VAL A 71 2.79 -0.62 -6.28
C VAL A 71 3.00 -2.00 -5.68
N THR A 72 2.09 -2.91 -5.97
CA THR A 72 2.19 -4.29 -5.48
C THR A 72 3.47 -4.96 -5.96
N LEU A 73 3.79 -4.82 -7.23
CA LEU A 73 4.97 -5.44 -7.79
C LEU A 73 6.26 -4.85 -7.21
N TYR A 74 6.25 -3.54 -6.98
CA TYR A 74 7.39 -2.88 -6.36
C TYR A 74 7.61 -3.39 -4.93
N ALA A 75 6.53 -3.50 -4.17
CA ALA A 75 6.61 -4.00 -2.79
C ALA A 75 7.12 -5.43 -2.77
N GLN A 76 6.60 -6.28 -3.65
CA GLN A 76 7.05 -7.66 -3.73
C GLN A 76 8.53 -7.77 -4.08
N ASP A 77 8.99 -6.88 -4.94
CA ASP A 77 10.40 -6.85 -5.32
C ASP A 77 11.29 -6.50 -4.13
N ILE A 78 10.86 -5.56 -3.30
CA ILE A 78 11.59 -5.19 -2.10
C ILE A 78 11.65 -6.35 -1.10
N LEU A 79 10.57 -7.13 -1.02
CA LEU A 79 10.48 -8.23 -0.05
C LEU A 79 11.21 -9.50 -0.48
N LYS A 80 11.74 -9.55 -1.67
CA LYS A 80 12.47 -10.74 -2.16
C LYS A 80 13.73 -11.05 -1.37
#